data_f56bab4c6bc0ddf9845474fb580f7f95
#
_entry.id   f56bab4c6bc0ddf9845474fb580f7f95
#
_cell.length_a   1.000
_cell.length_b   1.000
_cell.length_c   1.000
_cell.angle_alpha   90.00
_cell.angle_beta   90.00
_cell.angle_gamma   90.00
#
_symmetry.space_group_name_H-M   'P 1'
#
loop_
_entity.id
_entity.type
_entity.pdbx_description
1 polymer ?
#
loop_
_entity_poly.entity_id
_entity_poly.type
_entity_poly.pdbx_seq_one_letter_code
_entity_poly.pdbx_strand_id
1 'polypeptide(L)'
;MKKIILISLAAVLLLGGGIGGTFFYLSTRHAAPGKAPPPPPKPIYFAQLSNLIVTVPADSSDSTPAYVQITLEFSSFDAKAVADFTSLQPIIKSQIISLLMQQTAKSLMDPAKHDALTTQCLAIANQVLNKSANYTPVNPFTAAYITNIVEQN
;
A
#
# COMPACT_ATOMS: atom_id res chain seq x y z
N MET A 1 -52.96 56.04 -27.63
CA MET A 1 -52.67 54.57 -27.88
C MET A 1 -51.18 54.27 -28.03
N LYS A 2 -50.38 54.98 -28.84
CA LYS A 2 -48.93 54.72 -29.03
C LYS A 2 -48.13 54.79 -27.80
N LYS A 3 -48.43 55.72 -26.84
CA LYS A 3 -47.63 55.86 -25.56
C LYS A 3 -47.85 54.69 -24.55
N ILE A 4 -49.05 54.09 -24.58
CA ILE A 4 -49.40 52.95 -23.72
C ILE A 4 -48.63 51.69 -24.16
N ILE A 5 -48.53 51.46 -25.48
CA ILE A 5 -47.79 50.33 -26.05
C ILE A 5 -46.31 50.44 -25.78
N LEU A 6 -45.76 51.65 -25.80
CA LEU A 6 -44.34 51.86 -25.50
C LEU A 6 -43.97 51.61 -24.02
N ILE A 7 -44.90 51.96 -23.11
CA ILE A 7 -44.70 51.73 -21.66
C ILE A 7 -44.86 50.23 -21.34
N SER A 8 -45.82 49.54 -21.97
CA SER A 8 -45.98 48.09 -21.75
C SER A 8 -44.78 47.29 -22.29
N LEU A 9 -44.22 47.70 -23.43
CA LEU A 9 -43.04 47.03 -24.01
C LEU A 9 -41.79 47.23 -23.12
N ALA A 10 -41.60 48.39 -22.54
CA ALA A 10 -40.50 48.69 -21.61
C ALA A 10 -40.63 47.88 -20.30
N ALA A 11 -41.85 47.72 -19.79
CA ALA A 11 -42.10 46.92 -18.57
C ALA A 11 -41.79 45.41 -18.76
N VAL A 12 -42.11 44.84 -19.92
CA VAL A 12 -41.81 43.43 -20.25
C VAL A 12 -40.32 43.21 -20.43
N LEU A 13 -39.57 44.16 -20.99
CA LEU A 13 -38.13 44.08 -21.14
C LEU A 13 -37.40 44.17 -19.80
N LEU A 14 -37.89 44.99 -18.86
CA LEU A 14 -37.32 45.10 -17.51
C LEU A 14 -37.58 43.87 -16.65
N LEU A 15 -38.76 43.25 -16.77
CA LEU A 15 -39.08 42.02 -16.04
C LEU A 15 -38.39 40.79 -16.63
N GLY A 16 -38.26 40.70 -17.93
CA GLY A 16 -37.59 39.57 -18.61
C GLY A 16 -36.05 39.58 -18.42
N GLY A 17 -35.44 40.76 -18.40
CA GLY A 17 -33.99 40.91 -18.20
C GLY A 17 -33.53 40.64 -16.78
N GLY A 18 -34.37 40.89 -15.77
CA GLY A 18 -34.00 40.70 -14.36
C GLY A 18 -33.98 39.22 -13.95
N ILE A 19 -34.88 38.39 -14.41
CA ILE A 19 -34.98 36.97 -14.01
C ILE A 19 -34.01 36.12 -14.84
N GLY A 20 -33.88 36.39 -16.16
CA GLY A 20 -32.93 35.66 -17.02
C GLY A 20 -31.46 35.95 -16.70
N GLY A 21 -31.14 37.20 -16.38
CA GLY A 21 -29.77 37.59 -16.05
C GLY A 21 -29.25 37.00 -14.73
N THR A 22 -30.12 36.92 -13.73
CA THR A 22 -29.75 36.29 -12.43
C THR A 22 -29.57 34.80 -12.54
N PHE A 23 -30.40 34.10 -13.32
CA PHE A 23 -30.24 32.66 -13.54
C PHE A 23 -28.95 32.32 -14.30
N PHE A 24 -28.62 33.11 -15.32
CA PHE A 24 -27.40 32.94 -16.09
C PHE A 24 -26.16 33.24 -15.24
N TYR A 25 -26.22 34.29 -14.39
CA TYR A 25 -25.11 34.65 -13.50
C TYR A 25 -24.89 33.63 -12.36
N LEU A 26 -25.95 33.02 -11.82
CA LEU A 26 -25.83 31.94 -10.84
C LEU A 26 -25.31 30.64 -11.47
N SER A 27 -25.76 30.28 -12.68
CA SER A 27 -25.28 29.07 -13.36
C SER A 27 -23.81 29.15 -13.79
N THR A 28 -23.31 30.34 -14.13
CA THR A 28 -21.88 30.53 -14.44
C THR A 28 -20.98 30.56 -13.19
N ARG A 29 -21.51 30.91 -12.01
CA ARG A 29 -20.74 30.87 -10.77
C ARG A 29 -20.61 29.49 -10.16
N HIS A 30 -21.47 28.52 -10.54
CA HIS A 30 -21.37 27.14 -10.06
C HIS A 30 -20.42 26.26 -10.87
N ALA A 31 -19.82 26.80 -11.92
CA ALA A 31 -18.74 26.16 -12.66
C ALA A 31 -17.36 26.65 -12.21
N ALA A 32 -17.12 26.77 -10.90
CA ALA A 32 -15.75 26.61 -10.43
C ALA A 32 -15.35 25.18 -10.82
N PRO A 33 -14.23 24.94 -11.54
CA PRO A 33 -13.76 23.60 -11.78
C PRO A 33 -13.54 22.97 -10.41
N GLY A 34 -14.53 22.18 -9.95
CA GLY A 34 -14.40 21.40 -8.74
C GLY A 34 -13.12 20.60 -8.90
N LYS A 35 -12.18 20.72 -7.97
CA LYS A 35 -11.05 19.80 -7.89
C LYS A 35 -11.62 18.42 -8.11
N ALA A 36 -11.19 17.75 -9.19
CA ALA A 36 -11.58 16.37 -9.44
C ALA A 36 -11.44 15.59 -8.13
N PRO A 37 -12.41 14.77 -7.73
CA PRO A 37 -12.29 13.98 -6.53
C PRO A 37 -10.95 13.26 -6.57
N PRO A 38 -10.21 13.16 -5.44
CA PRO A 38 -8.94 12.47 -5.42
C PRO A 38 -9.14 11.05 -5.99
N PRO A 39 -8.22 10.57 -6.83
CA PRO A 39 -8.33 9.23 -7.38
C PRO A 39 -8.49 8.22 -6.24
N PRO A 40 -9.31 7.16 -6.41
CA PRO A 40 -9.48 6.15 -5.38
C PRO A 40 -8.13 5.56 -5.00
N PRO A 41 -7.92 5.24 -3.72
CA PRO A 41 -6.67 4.63 -3.26
C PRO A 41 -6.41 3.33 -4.04
N LYS A 42 -5.15 3.11 -4.42
CA LYS A 42 -4.75 1.87 -5.10
C LYS A 42 -4.98 0.68 -4.15
N PRO A 43 -5.52 -0.45 -4.63
CA PRO A 43 -5.67 -1.64 -3.81
C PRO A 43 -4.30 -2.14 -3.36
N ILE A 44 -4.23 -2.65 -2.12
CA ILE A 44 -3.03 -3.28 -1.56
C ILE A 44 -3.29 -4.78 -1.50
N TYR A 45 -2.33 -5.55 -1.99
CA TYR A 45 -2.33 -7.01 -1.97
C TYR A 45 -1.24 -7.50 -1.02
N PHE A 46 -1.47 -8.64 -0.35
CA PHE A 46 -0.53 -9.22 0.58
C PHE A 46 -0.11 -10.62 0.15
N ALA A 47 1.19 -10.90 0.25
CA ALA A 47 1.77 -12.23 0.13
C ALA A 47 2.26 -12.68 1.50
N GLN A 48 1.79 -13.85 1.98
CA GLN A 48 2.14 -14.38 3.28
C GLN A 48 3.20 -15.47 3.17
N LEU A 49 4.17 -15.42 4.07
CA LEU A 49 5.17 -16.46 4.29
C LEU A 49 5.03 -16.98 5.73
N SER A 50 4.22 -18.01 5.90
CA SER A 50 3.90 -18.58 7.20
C SER A 50 4.81 -19.74 7.58
N ASN A 51 4.84 -20.05 8.89
CA ASN A 51 5.53 -21.22 9.45
C ASN A 51 7.02 -21.29 9.10
N LEU A 52 7.73 -20.16 9.23
CA LEU A 52 9.18 -20.15 9.22
C LEU A 52 9.67 -20.62 10.58
N ILE A 53 10.03 -21.88 10.70
CA ILE A 53 10.60 -22.43 11.93
C ILE A 53 12.10 -22.54 11.73
N VAL A 54 12.86 -21.90 12.58
CA VAL A 54 14.33 -21.91 12.56
C VAL A 54 14.89 -22.24 13.93
N THR A 55 15.99 -23.01 13.95
CA THR A 55 16.81 -23.16 15.13
C THR A 55 17.87 -22.07 15.09
N VAL A 56 17.89 -21.21 16.08
CA VAL A 56 18.85 -20.12 16.17
C VAL A 56 19.91 -20.37 17.24
N PRO A 57 21.12 -19.83 17.07
CA PRO A 57 22.18 -19.98 18.06
C PRO A 57 21.76 -19.48 19.43
N ALA A 58 22.34 -20.08 20.46
CA ALA A 58 22.22 -19.59 21.82
C ALA A 58 22.85 -18.19 21.97
N ASP A 59 22.26 -17.36 22.83
CA ASP A 59 22.77 -16.01 23.10
C ASP A 59 24.09 -16.01 23.90
N SER A 60 24.37 -17.11 24.58
CA SER A 60 25.60 -17.33 25.34
C SER A 60 26.06 -18.80 25.26
N SER A 61 27.31 -19.08 25.63
CA SER A 61 27.84 -20.44 25.65
C SER A 61 27.10 -21.40 26.57
N ASP A 62 26.39 -20.87 27.56
CA ASP A 62 25.70 -21.66 28.60
C ASP A 62 24.19 -21.84 28.28
N SER A 63 23.69 -21.26 27.18
CA SER A 63 22.28 -21.38 26.76
C SER A 63 22.11 -22.43 25.66
N THR A 64 20.93 -23.05 25.65
CA THR A 64 20.54 -23.98 24.59
C THR A 64 20.06 -23.21 23.33
N PRO A 65 20.25 -23.76 22.12
CA PRO A 65 19.64 -23.22 20.92
C PRO A 65 18.12 -23.12 21.08
N ALA A 66 17.51 -22.03 20.61
CA ALA A 66 16.10 -21.81 20.68
C ALA A 66 15.43 -22.07 19.32
N TYR A 67 14.18 -22.53 19.35
CA TYR A 67 13.33 -22.62 18.17
C TYR A 67 12.49 -21.35 18.06
N VAL A 68 12.61 -20.65 16.94
CA VAL A 68 11.81 -19.45 16.68
C VAL A 68 10.91 -19.70 15.47
N GLN A 69 9.63 -19.47 15.67
CA GLN A 69 8.63 -19.48 14.61
C GLN A 69 8.26 -18.05 14.23
N ILE A 70 8.35 -17.73 12.94
CA ILE A 70 8.04 -16.40 12.40
C ILE A 70 7.05 -16.52 11.25
N THR A 71 6.13 -15.56 11.16
CA THR A 71 5.27 -15.34 10.00
C THR A 71 5.52 -13.93 9.48
N LEU A 72 5.73 -13.83 8.18
CA LEU A 72 5.97 -12.57 7.47
C LEU A 72 4.85 -12.31 6.47
N GLU A 73 4.50 -11.05 6.29
CA GLU A 73 3.63 -10.57 5.22
C GLU A 73 4.32 -9.47 4.42
N PHE A 74 4.11 -9.51 3.11
CA PHE A 74 4.70 -8.57 2.16
C PHE A 74 3.59 -7.84 1.42
N SER A 75 3.60 -6.50 1.39
CA SER A 75 2.60 -5.71 0.71
C SER A 75 3.05 -5.28 -0.69
N SER A 76 2.12 -5.32 -1.64
CA SER A 76 2.32 -4.86 -3.02
C SER A 76 1.06 -4.15 -3.54
N PHE A 77 1.24 -3.23 -4.48
CA PHE A 77 0.14 -2.65 -5.26
C PHE A 77 -0.16 -3.45 -6.54
N ASP A 78 0.51 -4.58 -6.74
CA ASP A 78 0.38 -5.43 -7.92
C ASP A 78 0.02 -6.87 -7.54
N ALA A 79 -1.17 -7.29 -7.94
CA ALA A 79 -1.64 -8.66 -7.72
C ALA A 79 -0.75 -9.72 -8.40
N LYS A 80 -0.12 -9.36 -9.54
CA LYS A 80 0.81 -10.27 -10.24
C LYS A 80 2.05 -10.55 -9.40
N ALA A 81 2.56 -9.55 -8.68
CA ALA A 81 3.70 -9.73 -7.78
C ALA A 81 3.39 -10.78 -6.69
N VAL A 82 2.16 -10.76 -6.15
CA VAL A 82 1.72 -11.76 -5.15
C VAL A 82 1.61 -13.15 -5.75
N ALA A 83 1.13 -13.29 -6.98
CA ALA A 83 1.06 -14.58 -7.68
C ALA A 83 2.47 -15.14 -7.97
N ASP A 84 3.38 -14.30 -8.46
CA ASP A 84 4.77 -14.67 -8.71
C ASP A 84 5.51 -15.04 -7.41
N PHE A 85 5.26 -14.28 -6.32
CA PHE A 85 5.77 -14.62 -4.99
C PHE A 85 5.34 -16.01 -4.56
N THR A 86 4.07 -16.36 -4.73
CA THR A 86 3.54 -17.69 -4.37
C THR A 86 4.25 -18.79 -5.15
N SER A 87 4.50 -18.58 -6.43
CA SER A 87 5.23 -19.54 -7.29
C SER A 87 6.70 -19.70 -6.89
N LEU A 88 7.32 -18.60 -6.41
CA LEU A 88 8.74 -18.57 -6.00
C LEU A 88 8.93 -18.73 -4.48
N GLN A 89 7.83 -18.98 -3.74
CA GLN A 89 7.84 -19.10 -2.29
C GLN A 89 8.93 -20.03 -1.73
N PRO A 90 9.22 -21.21 -2.31
CA PRO A 90 10.28 -22.09 -1.79
C PRO A 90 11.66 -21.42 -1.81
N ILE A 91 11.98 -20.65 -2.86
CA ILE A 91 13.26 -19.96 -2.99
C ILE A 91 13.35 -18.82 -1.97
N ILE A 92 12.30 -17.99 -1.88
CA ILE A 92 12.22 -16.88 -0.94
C ILE A 92 12.33 -17.40 0.50
N LYS A 93 11.57 -18.46 0.82
CA LYS A 93 11.59 -19.13 2.13
C LYS A 93 12.99 -19.60 2.50
N SER A 94 13.68 -20.27 1.60
CA SER A 94 15.05 -20.76 1.82
C SER A 94 16.04 -19.63 2.16
N GLN A 95 15.99 -18.52 1.40
CA GLN A 95 16.89 -17.39 1.64
C GLN A 95 16.58 -16.66 2.96
N ILE A 96 15.29 -16.50 3.29
CA ILE A 96 14.88 -15.89 4.56
C ILE A 96 15.25 -16.79 5.74
N ILE A 97 15.08 -18.11 5.64
CA ILE A 97 15.55 -19.05 6.68
C ILE A 97 17.05 -18.88 6.89
N SER A 98 17.85 -18.79 5.83
CA SER A 98 19.30 -18.58 5.94
C SER A 98 19.66 -17.26 6.63
N LEU A 99 18.87 -16.20 6.41
CA LEU A 99 19.02 -14.92 7.09
C LEU A 99 18.69 -15.05 8.59
N LEU A 100 17.58 -15.72 8.92
CA LEU A 100 17.12 -15.90 10.30
C LEU A 100 18.07 -16.74 11.13
N MET A 101 18.68 -17.79 10.54
CA MET A 101 19.66 -18.66 11.22
C MET A 101 20.97 -17.94 11.58
N GLN A 102 21.22 -16.76 11.03
CA GLN A 102 22.36 -15.90 11.39
C GLN A 102 22.05 -14.97 12.58
N GLN A 103 20.80 -14.95 13.04
CA GLN A 103 20.37 -14.15 14.20
C GLN A 103 20.40 -15.00 15.48
N THR A 104 20.36 -14.33 16.65
CA THR A 104 20.10 -15.00 17.93
C THR A 104 18.65 -14.84 18.33
N ALA A 105 18.13 -15.68 19.22
CA ALA A 105 16.77 -15.58 19.74
C ALA A 105 16.49 -14.19 20.32
N LYS A 106 17.40 -13.69 21.16
CA LYS A 106 17.31 -12.32 21.72
C LYS A 106 17.24 -11.25 20.64
N SER A 107 18.01 -11.41 19.54
CA SER A 107 17.97 -10.46 18.42
C SER A 107 16.64 -10.48 17.68
N LEU A 108 16.05 -11.67 17.48
CA LEU A 108 14.76 -11.83 16.80
C LEU A 108 13.60 -11.33 17.66
N MET A 109 13.70 -11.47 18.99
CA MET A 109 12.66 -11.02 19.93
C MET A 109 12.76 -9.52 20.27
N ASP A 110 13.82 -8.83 19.87
CA ASP A 110 14.02 -7.40 20.13
C ASP A 110 13.27 -6.53 19.11
N PRO A 111 12.19 -5.82 19.51
CA PRO A 111 11.43 -4.98 18.60
C PRO A 111 12.27 -3.89 17.90
N ALA A 112 13.34 -3.41 18.53
CA ALA A 112 14.22 -2.39 17.96
C ALA A 112 14.97 -2.88 16.70
N LYS A 113 15.05 -4.21 16.51
CA LYS A 113 15.71 -4.84 15.35
C LYS A 113 14.74 -5.28 14.25
N HIS A 114 13.45 -5.25 14.51
CA HIS A 114 12.43 -5.73 13.55
C HIS A 114 12.44 -4.95 12.25
N ASP A 115 12.64 -3.62 12.28
CA ASP A 115 12.70 -2.80 11.07
C ASP A 115 13.87 -3.18 10.16
N ALA A 116 15.02 -3.44 10.74
CA ALA A 116 16.20 -3.89 9.99
C ALA A 116 15.97 -5.29 9.39
N LEU A 117 15.37 -6.19 10.15
CA LEU A 117 15.07 -7.55 9.73
C LEU A 117 14.04 -7.57 8.59
N THR A 118 12.94 -6.84 8.74
CA THR A 118 11.90 -6.75 7.70
C THR A 118 12.43 -6.11 6.43
N THR A 119 13.31 -5.11 6.53
CA THR A 119 14.00 -4.50 5.37
C THR A 119 14.84 -5.53 4.62
N GLN A 120 15.58 -6.39 5.33
CA GLN A 120 16.37 -7.44 4.71
C GLN A 120 15.48 -8.52 4.06
N CYS A 121 14.39 -8.93 4.73
CA CYS A 121 13.42 -9.87 4.15
C CYS A 121 12.76 -9.30 2.89
N LEU A 122 12.40 -8.02 2.90
CA LEU A 122 11.86 -7.31 1.74
C LEU A 122 12.83 -7.29 0.57
N ALA A 123 14.11 -7.01 0.84
CA ALA A 123 15.16 -7.03 -0.19
C ALA A 123 15.31 -8.43 -0.82
N ILE A 124 15.27 -9.50 -0.02
CA ILE A 124 15.32 -10.88 -0.51
C ILE A 124 14.14 -11.18 -1.43
N ALA A 125 12.89 -10.86 -1.00
CA ALA A 125 11.70 -11.11 -1.79
C ALA A 125 11.78 -10.38 -3.16
N ASN A 126 12.10 -9.09 -3.14
CA ASN A 126 12.24 -8.29 -4.35
C ASN A 126 13.37 -8.81 -5.26
N GLN A 127 14.50 -9.20 -4.70
CA GLN A 127 15.62 -9.73 -5.48
C GLN A 127 15.28 -11.07 -6.17
N VAL A 128 14.56 -11.96 -5.49
CA VAL A 128 14.13 -13.23 -6.06
C VAL A 128 13.15 -13.01 -7.20
N LEU A 129 12.16 -12.13 -7.04
CA LEU A 129 11.22 -11.81 -8.12
C LEU A 129 11.94 -11.19 -9.33
N ASN A 130 12.83 -10.25 -9.10
CA ASN A 130 13.58 -9.61 -10.18
C ASN A 130 14.44 -10.63 -10.95
N LYS A 131 15.14 -11.54 -10.26
CA LYS A 131 16.04 -12.52 -10.89
C LYS A 131 15.30 -13.70 -11.53
N SER A 132 14.26 -14.21 -10.89
CA SER A 132 13.64 -15.48 -11.28
C SER A 132 12.37 -15.29 -12.13
N ALA A 133 11.66 -14.18 -11.98
CA ALA A 133 10.45 -13.85 -12.73
C ALA A 133 10.68 -12.72 -13.76
N ASN A 134 11.90 -12.17 -13.89
CA ASN A 134 12.19 -10.97 -14.69
C ASN A 134 11.19 -9.85 -14.44
N TYR A 135 10.87 -9.64 -13.17
CA TYR A 135 9.79 -8.75 -12.79
C TYR A 135 10.16 -7.28 -13.04
N THR A 136 9.29 -6.58 -13.75
CA THR A 136 9.35 -5.13 -13.94
C THR A 136 8.02 -4.52 -13.50
N PRO A 137 7.97 -3.52 -12.60
CA PRO A 137 9.08 -2.70 -12.11
C PRO A 137 9.96 -3.38 -11.05
N VAL A 138 11.15 -2.84 -10.86
CA VAL A 138 12.06 -3.25 -9.78
C VAL A 138 11.39 -2.95 -8.42
N ASN A 139 11.53 -3.86 -7.46
CA ASN A 139 10.93 -3.79 -6.12
C ASN A 139 9.38 -3.78 -6.14
N PRO A 140 8.75 -4.87 -6.58
CA PRO A 140 7.31 -4.99 -6.62
C PRO A 140 6.66 -4.98 -5.23
N PHE A 141 7.35 -5.44 -4.19
CA PHE A 141 6.91 -5.31 -2.81
C PHE A 141 7.41 -4.02 -2.19
N THR A 142 6.52 -3.35 -1.44
CA THR A 142 6.76 -2.03 -0.84
C THR A 142 7.11 -2.08 0.64
N ALA A 143 6.64 -3.11 1.34
CA ALA A 143 6.94 -3.32 2.75
C ALA A 143 6.86 -4.81 3.12
N ALA A 144 7.54 -5.18 4.21
CA ALA A 144 7.43 -6.47 4.86
C ALA A 144 7.11 -6.25 6.35
N TYR A 145 6.30 -7.15 6.91
CA TYR A 145 5.81 -7.08 8.28
C TYR A 145 6.00 -8.43 8.97
N ILE A 146 6.43 -8.39 10.23
CA ILE A 146 6.38 -9.55 11.11
C ILE A 146 4.98 -9.58 11.73
N THR A 147 4.14 -10.55 11.35
CA THR A 147 2.78 -10.68 11.86
C THR A 147 2.65 -11.66 13.01
N ASN A 148 3.64 -12.54 13.15
CA ASN A 148 3.75 -13.43 14.31
C ASN A 148 5.21 -13.79 14.56
N ILE A 149 5.60 -13.83 15.83
CA ILE A 149 6.91 -14.35 16.29
C ILE A 149 6.71 -15.05 17.63
N VAL A 150 7.20 -16.28 17.72
CA VAL A 150 7.11 -17.10 18.93
C VAL A 150 8.46 -17.80 19.13
N GLU A 151 9.01 -17.71 20.33
CA GLU A 151 10.17 -18.47 20.78
C GLU A 151 9.71 -19.66 21.61
N GLN A 152 10.30 -20.81 21.37
CA GLN A 152 10.11 -22.04 22.14
C GLN A 152 11.47 -22.55 22.60
N ASN A 153 11.61 -22.73 23.90
CA ASN A 153 12.78 -23.28 24.59
C ASN A 153 12.56 -24.75 24.94
#